data_b1005874716d7ea072850cacba911168
#
_entry.id   b1005874716d7ea072850cacba911168
#
_cell.length_a   1.000
_cell.length_b   1.000
_cell.length_c   1.000
_cell.angle_alpha   90.00
_cell.angle_beta   90.00
_cell.angle_gamma   90.00
#
_symmetry.space_group_name_H-M   'P 1'
#
loop_
_entity.id
_entity.type
_entity.pdbx_description
1 polymer ?
#
loop_
_entity_poly.entity_id
_entity_poly.type
_entity_poly.pdbx_seq_one_letter_code
_entity_poly.pdbx_strand_id
1 'polypeptide(L)'
;MLNNNISLEDYHALPAMSAHNLMDVEDNPRIAEYNKTHHQKATAAMVNGTLIHTAIEITQATDLEKHYACIPPDINKRTNVGKQQMLDFEEAIGDKTPITDKQWSMALACRQAAYNHPQAREYLEAAQFELSGFITIRGVEVKARPDLDNYESHRTLVDIKSRQKGAASVEKWLRDWWNYKTYIQAGLQLLVWEEMGRPCEHYYYLLVEAAEPYQVHMVYMNAELI
;
A
#
# COMPACT_ATOMS: atom_id res chain seq x y z
N MET A 1 -20.84 1.12 -3.51
CA MET A 1 -20.92 1.85 -2.22
C MET A 1 -19.51 2.26 -1.82
N LEU A 2 -19.32 3.53 -1.42
CA LEU A 2 -18.06 4.02 -0.86
C LEU A 2 -18.04 3.84 0.67
N ASN A 3 -16.89 3.46 1.22
CA ASN A 3 -16.71 3.31 2.67
C ASN A 3 -15.29 3.71 3.07
N ASN A 4 -15.17 4.74 3.90
CA ASN A 4 -13.91 5.24 4.47
C ASN A 4 -13.62 4.75 5.89
N ASN A 5 -14.52 3.93 6.48
CA ASN A 5 -14.44 3.50 7.87
C ASN A 5 -14.17 2.00 8.03
N ILE A 6 -13.91 1.28 6.94
CA ILE A 6 -13.59 -0.15 7.01
C ILE A 6 -12.10 -0.32 7.29
N SER A 7 -11.76 -1.12 8.30
CA SER A 7 -10.36 -1.45 8.59
C SER A 7 -9.72 -2.22 7.43
N LEU A 8 -8.39 -2.22 7.34
CA LEU A 8 -7.67 -3.01 6.34
C LEU A 8 -7.94 -4.50 6.50
N GLU A 9 -8.03 -4.98 7.74
CA GLU A 9 -8.34 -6.37 8.07
C GLU A 9 -9.74 -6.76 7.60
N ASP A 10 -10.75 -5.96 7.95
CA ASP A 10 -12.12 -6.19 7.50
C ASP A 10 -12.24 -6.12 5.98
N TYR A 11 -11.55 -5.15 5.34
CA TYR A 11 -11.51 -5.07 3.88
C TYR A 11 -10.95 -6.35 3.25
N HIS A 12 -9.86 -6.90 3.79
CA HIS A 12 -9.30 -8.16 3.28
C HIS A 12 -10.21 -9.36 3.55
N ALA A 13 -10.92 -9.40 4.67
CA ALA A 13 -11.83 -10.48 5.04
C ALA A 13 -13.09 -10.58 4.14
N LEU A 14 -13.47 -9.48 3.46
CA LEU A 14 -14.61 -9.50 2.54
C LEU A 14 -14.37 -10.43 1.35
N PRO A 15 -15.36 -11.26 0.97
CA PRO A 15 -15.22 -12.25 -0.10
C PRO A 15 -15.21 -11.64 -1.51
N ALA A 16 -15.42 -10.32 -1.64
CA ALA A 16 -15.43 -9.63 -2.92
C ALA A 16 -14.08 -9.74 -3.66
N MET A 17 -14.14 -9.81 -4.99
CA MET A 17 -12.99 -9.93 -5.88
C MET A 17 -12.12 -8.67 -5.82
N SER A 18 -10.85 -8.81 -5.49
CA SER A 18 -9.84 -7.74 -5.48
C SER A 18 -8.90 -7.84 -6.69
N ALA A 19 -8.05 -6.83 -6.88
CA ALA A 19 -7.02 -6.86 -7.92
C ALA A 19 -6.07 -8.07 -7.76
N HIS A 20 -5.66 -8.43 -6.54
CA HIS A 20 -4.83 -9.61 -6.32
C HIS A 20 -5.52 -10.91 -6.74
N ASN A 21 -6.83 -11.04 -6.44
CA ASN A 21 -7.56 -12.20 -6.90
C ASN A 21 -7.65 -12.27 -8.44
N LEU A 22 -7.78 -11.12 -9.11
CA LEU A 22 -7.78 -11.07 -10.58
C LEU A 22 -6.42 -11.44 -11.16
N MET A 23 -5.32 -10.97 -10.55
CA MET A 23 -3.96 -11.34 -10.95
C MET A 23 -3.73 -12.85 -10.81
N ASP A 24 -4.16 -13.44 -9.69
CA ASP A 24 -4.08 -14.88 -9.46
C ASP A 24 -4.89 -15.69 -10.50
N VAL A 25 -6.10 -15.22 -10.84
CA VAL A 25 -6.95 -15.87 -11.86
C VAL A 25 -6.31 -15.77 -13.24
N GLU A 26 -5.72 -14.63 -13.59
CA GLU A 26 -5.02 -14.44 -14.86
C GLU A 26 -3.79 -15.35 -14.97
N ASP A 27 -3.03 -15.53 -13.88
CA ASP A 27 -1.93 -16.48 -13.85
C ASP A 27 -2.41 -17.93 -14.00
N ASN A 28 -3.31 -18.35 -13.13
CA ASN A 28 -3.92 -19.67 -13.18
C ASN A 28 -5.11 -19.74 -12.20
N PRO A 29 -6.32 -20.08 -12.65
CA PRO A 29 -7.49 -20.24 -11.77
C PRO A 29 -7.29 -21.22 -10.59
N ARG A 30 -6.43 -22.24 -10.74
CA ARG A 30 -6.08 -23.16 -9.64
C ARG A 30 -5.23 -22.51 -8.58
N ILE A 31 -4.33 -21.57 -8.97
CA ILE A 31 -3.55 -20.77 -8.02
C ILE A 31 -4.49 -19.85 -7.24
N ALA A 32 -5.41 -19.20 -7.92
CA ALA A 32 -6.43 -18.36 -7.29
C ALA A 32 -7.24 -19.13 -6.24
N GLU A 33 -7.69 -20.36 -6.56
CA GLU A 33 -8.41 -21.22 -5.62
C GLU A 33 -7.54 -21.63 -4.42
N TYR A 34 -6.29 -21.99 -4.66
CA TYR A 34 -5.34 -22.35 -3.61
C TYR A 34 -5.06 -21.18 -2.66
N ASN A 35 -4.83 -19.98 -3.19
CA ASN A 35 -4.49 -18.78 -2.41
C ASN A 35 -5.64 -18.29 -1.51
N LYS A 36 -6.90 -18.65 -1.80
CA LYS A 36 -8.05 -18.34 -0.93
C LYS A 36 -7.90 -18.92 0.49
N THR A 37 -7.24 -20.05 0.61
CA THR A 37 -7.07 -20.77 1.89
C THR A 37 -5.62 -20.82 2.37
N HIS A 38 -4.66 -20.42 1.54
CA HIS A 38 -3.23 -20.50 1.83
C HIS A 38 -2.59 -19.10 1.73
N HIS A 39 -2.75 -18.32 2.79
CA HIS A 39 -2.15 -17.00 2.85
C HIS A 39 -0.63 -17.08 3.03
N GLN A 40 0.11 -16.37 2.18
CA GLN A 40 1.56 -16.25 2.34
C GLN A 40 1.89 -15.35 3.54
N LYS A 41 2.93 -15.73 4.28
CA LYS A 41 3.46 -14.84 5.33
C LYS A 41 4.04 -13.57 4.70
N ALA A 42 3.77 -12.44 5.34
CA ALA A 42 4.32 -11.17 4.90
C ALA A 42 5.86 -11.22 4.87
N THR A 43 6.44 -10.83 3.74
CA THR A 43 7.89 -10.69 3.59
C THR A 43 8.36 -9.39 4.27
N ALA A 44 9.66 -9.29 4.57
CA ALA A 44 10.23 -8.04 5.10
C ALA A 44 10.00 -6.84 4.15
N ALA A 45 9.96 -7.08 2.84
CA ALA A 45 9.65 -6.04 1.85
C ALA A 45 8.19 -5.57 1.96
N MET A 46 7.25 -6.50 2.16
CA MET A 46 5.84 -6.16 2.37
C MET A 46 5.63 -5.37 3.66
N VAL A 47 6.27 -5.80 4.77
CA VAL A 47 6.22 -5.07 6.05
C VAL A 47 6.76 -3.65 5.90
N ASN A 48 7.90 -3.46 5.21
CA ASN A 48 8.44 -2.13 4.95
C ASN A 48 7.51 -1.30 4.04
N GLY A 49 6.89 -1.93 3.04
CA GLY A 49 5.90 -1.28 2.19
C GLY A 49 4.73 -0.73 3.00
N THR A 50 4.07 -1.57 3.79
CA THR A 50 2.95 -1.16 4.65
C THR A 50 3.36 -0.07 5.63
N LEU A 51 4.55 -0.18 6.24
CA LEU A 51 5.08 0.85 7.15
C LEU A 51 5.25 2.21 6.44
N ILE A 52 5.76 2.23 5.21
CA ILE A 52 5.94 3.46 4.43
C ILE A 52 4.57 4.06 4.05
N HIS A 53 3.61 3.24 3.61
CA HIS A 53 2.24 3.69 3.32
C HIS A 53 1.63 4.34 4.57
N THR A 54 1.60 3.63 5.70
CA THR A 54 1.08 4.18 6.96
C THR A 54 1.79 5.49 7.34
N ALA A 55 3.11 5.55 7.21
CA ALA A 55 3.85 6.78 7.54
C ALA A 55 3.48 7.97 6.64
N ILE A 56 3.15 7.72 5.36
CA ILE A 56 2.71 8.78 4.43
C ILE A 56 1.29 9.23 4.72
N GLU A 57 0.39 8.32 5.07
CA GLU A 57 -1.03 8.57 5.32
C GLU A 57 -1.30 9.32 6.62
N ILE A 58 -0.55 9.05 7.69
CA ILE A 58 -0.81 9.65 9.01
C ILE A 58 -0.68 11.18 8.98
N THR A 59 -1.53 11.85 9.74
CA THR A 59 -1.52 13.31 9.86
C THR A 59 -0.25 13.83 10.55
N GLN A 60 0.16 13.16 11.64
CA GLN A 60 1.35 13.51 12.41
C GLN A 60 2.28 12.30 12.53
N ALA A 61 3.58 12.54 12.46
CA ALA A 61 4.59 11.48 12.59
C ALA A 61 4.45 10.66 13.89
N THR A 62 3.97 11.26 14.96
CA THR A 62 3.69 10.61 16.26
C THR A 62 2.54 9.58 16.16
N ASP A 63 1.65 9.70 15.16
CA ASP A 63 0.56 8.74 15.01
C ASP A 63 1.07 7.36 14.59
N LEU A 64 2.28 7.25 14.05
CA LEU A 64 2.91 5.98 13.72
C LEU A 64 3.04 5.05 14.94
N GLU A 65 3.21 5.61 16.13
CA GLU A 65 3.26 4.87 17.39
C GLU A 65 1.95 4.13 17.73
N LYS A 66 0.84 4.49 17.11
CA LYS A 66 -0.44 3.79 17.28
C LYS A 66 -0.40 2.41 16.64
N HIS A 67 0.37 2.24 15.57
CA HIS A 67 0.41 1.03 14.74
C HIS A 67 1.71 0.23 14.91
N TYR A 68 2.80 0.87 15.33
CA TYR A 68 4.12 0.27 15.38
C TYR A 68 4.82 0.54 16.70
N ALA A 69 5.72 -0.37 17.08
CA ALA A 69 6.58 -0.22 18.27
C ALA A 69 8.02 -0.58 17.91
N CYS A 70 8.98 0.27 18.32
CA CYS A 70 10.40 0.00 18.11
C CYS A 70 10.90 -1.10 19.05
N ILE A 71 11.52 -2.12 18.47
CA ILE A 71 12.14 -3.22 19.21
C ILE A 71 13.32 -2.65 20.00
N PRO A 72 13.40 -2.87 21.33
CA PRO A 72 14.54 -2.44 22.12
C PRO A 72 15.88 -2.93 21.55
N PRO A 73 16.90 -2.06 21.44
CA PRO A 73 18.15 -2.39 20.74
C PRO A 73 19.01 -3.44 21.47
N ASP A 74 18.75 -3.68 22.74
CA ASP A 74 19.42 -4.67 23.57
C ASP A 74 18.89 -6.10 23.39
N ILE A 75 17.75 -6.27 22.70
CA ILE A 75 17.20 -7.61 22.42
C ILE A 75 18.00 -8.32 21.32
N ASN A 76 18.79 -9.30 21.72
CA ASN A 76 19.52 -10.16 20.78
C ASN A 76 18.72 -11.40 20.41
N LYS A 77 17.97 -11.34 19.33
CA LYS A 77 17.09 -12.43 18.81
C LYS A 77 17.81 -13.77 18.52
N ARG A 78 19.16 -13.80 18.53
CA ARG A 78 19.92 -15.04 18.28
C ARG A 78 20.13 -15.87 19.56
N THR A 79 19.95 -15.29 20.74
CA THR A 79 20.08 -15.98 22.04
C THR A 79 18.72 -16.46 22.54
N ASN A 80 18.70 -17.48 23.40
CA ASN A 80 17.46 -17.95 24.02
C ASN A 80 16.83 -16.87 24.92
N VAL A 81 17.66 -16.12 25.63
CA VAL A 81 17.20 -14.98 26.45
C VAL A 81 16.56 -13.90 25.58
N GLY A 82 17.22 -13.52 24.49
CA GLY A 82 16.67 -12.52 23.57
C GLY A 82 15.40 -12.97 22.83
N LYS A 83 15.23 -14.26 22.56
CA LYS A 83 13.98 -14.79 22.03
C LYS A 83 12.84 -14.65 23.04
N GLN A 84 13.10 -14.95 24.33
CA GLN A 84 12.09 -14.75 25.37
C GLN A 84 11.77 -13.26 25.53
N GLN A 85 12.78 -12.39 25.60
CA GLN A 85 12.56 -10.93 25.65
C GLN A 85 11.75 -10.41 24.47
N MET A 86 11.91 -11.00 23.26
CA MET A 86 11.10 -10.64 22.11
C MET A 86 9.65 -11.05 22.28
N LEU A 87 9.38 -12.24 22.81
CA LEU A 87 8.00 -12.68 23.10
C LEU A 87 7.32 -11.77 24.15
N ASP A 88 8.04 -11.46 25.22
CA ASP A 88 7.58 -10.57 26.27
C ASP A 88 7.27 -9.16 25.72
N PHE A 89 8.13 -8.68 24.80
CA PHE A 89 7.93 -7.42 24.09
C PHE A 89 6.71 -7.44 23.19
N GLU A 90 6.54 -8.51 22.37
CA GLU A 90 5.38 -8.68 21.47
C GLU A 90 4.07 -8.73 22.27
N GLU A 91 4.06 -9.40 23.42
CA GLU A 91 2.91 -9.39 24.34
C GLU A 91 2.63 -7.99 24.89
N ALA A 92 3.65 -7.25 25.27
CA ALA A 92 3.53 -5.91 25.86
C ALA A 92 3.01 -4.86 24.87
N ILE A 93 3.36 -4.96 23.59
CA ILE A 93 2.93 -3.99 22.54
C ILE A 93 1.52 -4.27 22.01
N GLY A 94 0.93 -5.44 22.30
CA GLY A 94 -0.39 -5.84 21.83
C GLY A 94 -0.47 -5.93 20.30
N ASP A 95 -1.45 -5.26 19.70
CA ASP A 95 -1.73 -5.33 18.26
C ASP A 95 -0.73 -4.53 17.39
N LYS A 96 0.25 -3.87 18.00
CA LYS A 96 1.25 -3.10 17.24
C LYS A 96 2.26 -4.01 16.54
N THR A 97 2.68 -3.60 15.36
CA THR A 97 3.74 -4.32 14.63
C THR A 97 5.12 -3.95 15.16
N PRO A 98 5.96 -4.93 15.58
CA PRO A 98 7.32 -4.67 16.03
C PRO A 98 8.23 -4.30 14.85
N ILE A 99 8.92 -3.17 14.91
CA ILE A 99 9.87 -2.70 13.91
C ILE A 99 11.18 -2.27 14.56
N THR A 100 12.23 -2.16 13.76
CA THR A 100 13.52 -1.63 14.22
C THR A 100 13.56 -0.11 14.11
N ASP A 101 14.45 0.56 14.90
CA ASP A 101 14.69 1.99 14.78
C ASP A 101 15.10 2.42 13.36
N LYS A 102 15.83 1.54 12.66
CA LYS A 102 16.18 1.77 11.25
C LYS A 102 14.95 1.82 10.34
N GLN A 103 14.00 0.92 10.54
CA GLN A 103 12.73 0.91 9.77
C GLN A 103 11.89 2.14 10.11
N TRP A 104 11.82 2.50 11.39
CA TRP A 104 11.15 3.73 11.84
C TRP A 104 11.71 4.96 11.15
N SER A 105 13.03 5.16 11.23
CA SER A 105 13.72 6.30 10.62
C SER A 105 13.55 6.33 9.10
N MET A 106 13.63 5.16 8.45
CA MET A 106 13.40 5.02 7.01
C MET A 106 11.97 5.46 6.63
N ALA A 107 10.96 5.02 7.36
CA ALA A 107 9.57 5.35 7.06
C ALA A 107 9.29 6.85 7.17
N LEU A 108 9.82 7.50 8.22
CA LEU A 108 9.72 8.96 8.38
C LEU A 108 10.48 9.72 7.30
N ALA A 109 11.64 9.23 6.88
CA ALA A 109 12.40 9.83 5.77
C ALA A 109 11.65 9.70 4.44
N CYS A 110 11.01 8.53 4.16
CA CYS A 110 10.16 8.34 2.99
C CYS A 110 8.97 9.31 3.01
N ARG A 111 8.28 9.46 4.15
CA ARG A 111 7.21 10.45 4.31
C ARG A 111 7.72 11.86 4.01
N GLN A 112 8.81 12.26 4.64
CA GLN A 112 9.38 13.60 4.44
C GLN A 112 9.74 13.84 2.97
N ALA A 113 10.32 12.85 2.29
CA ALA A 113 10.65 12.94 0.87
C ALA A 113 9.39 13.09 0.00
N ALA A 114 8.33 12.32 0.28
CA ALA A 114 7.06 12.40 -0.44
C ALA A 114 6.42 13.79 -0.29
N TYR A 115 6.35 14.34 0.92
CA TYR A 115 5.80 15.69 1.17
C TYR A 115 6.72 16.83 0.70
N ASN A 116 8.01 16.59 0.52
CA ASN A 116 8.93 17.56 -0.08
C ASN A 116 8.85 17.59 -1.61
N HIS A 117 8.30 16.57 -2.25
CA HIS A 117 8.11 16.53 -3.70
C HIS A 117 6.88 17.36 -4.10
N PRO A 118 7.03 18.47 -4.88
CA PRO A 118 5.94 19.44 -5.07
C PRO A 118 4.64 18.82 -5.60
N GLN A 119 4.73 18.00 -6.65
CA GLN A 119 3.54 17.36 -7.23
C GLN A 119 2.94 16.31 -6.29
N ALA A 120 3.76 15.47 -5.65
CA ALA A 120 3.25 14.46 -4.71
C ALA A 120 2.53 15.12 -3.53
N ARG A 121 3.08 16.19 -3.00
CA ARG A 121 2.49 16.97 -1.91
C ARG A 121 1.10 17.48 -2.25
N GLU A 122 0.88 18.01 -3.45
CA GLU A 122 -0.41 18.49 -3.91
C GLU A 122 -1.50 17.41 -3.80
N TYR A 123 -1.17 16.18 -4.27
CA TYR A 123 -2.10 15.05 -4.17
C TYR A 123 -2.25 14.54 -2.74
N LEU A 124 -1.16 14.46 -1.97
CA LEU A 124 -1.20 14.00 -0.58
C LEU A 124 -2.04 14.90 0.34
N GLU A 125 -1.96 16.23 0.15
CA GLU A 125 -2.72 17.21 0.95
C GLU A 125 -4.21 17.24 0.59
N ALA A 126 -4.58 16.85 -0.63
CA ALA A 126 -5.96 16.87 -1.11
C ALA A 126 -6.66 15.50 -1.05
N ALA A 127 -5.96 14.43 -0.66
CA ALA A 127 -6.46 13.07 -0.74
C ALA A 127 -7.43 12.69 0.37
N GLN A 128 -8.38 11.81 0.02
CA GLN A 128 -8.98 10.88 0.95
C GLN A 128 -8.19 9.57 0.90
N PHE A 129 -7.55 9.21 2.02
CA PHE A 129 -6.76 7.99 2.10
C PHE A 129 -7.64 6.76 2.28
N GLU A 130 -7.22 5.63 1.70
CA GLU A 130 -7.79 4.30 1.93
C GLU A 130 -9.32 4.21 1.73
N LEU A 131 -9.88 5.04 0.83
CA LEU A 131 -11.30 4.98 0.50
C LEU A 131 -11.62 3.67 -0.25
N SER A 132 -12.56 2.89 0.27
CA SER A 132 -12.93 1.60 -0.32
C SER A 132 -14.18 1.72 -1.18
N GLY A 133 -14.10 1.21 -2.40
CA GLY A 133 -15.21 1.08 -3.33
C GLY A 133 -15.69 -0.37 -3.46
N PHE A 134 -17.01 -0.55 -3.47
CA PHE A 134 -17.66 -1.86 -3.63
C PHE A 134 -18.75 -1.77 -4.68
N ILE A 135 -18.71 -2.65 -5.66
CA ILE A 135 -19.68 -2.74 -6.75
C ILE A 135 -20.00 -4.20 -7.09
N THR A 136 -21.03 -4.41 -7.89
CA THR A 136 -21.33 -5.72 -8.48
C THR A 136 -21.26 -5.61 -9.99
N ILE A 137 -20.36 -6.34 -10.62
CA ILE A 137 -20.21 -6.41 -12.07
C ILE A 137 -20.64 -7.79 -12.54
N ARG A 138 -21.69 -7.87 -13.38
CA ARG A 138 -22.20 -9.14 -13.93
C ARG A 138 -22.44 -10.23 -12.87
N GLY A 139 -22.92 -9.83 -11.70
CA GLY A 139 -23.19 -10.73 -10.57
C GLY A 139 -21.99 -11.10 -9.71
N VAL A 140 -20.80 -10.53 -9.99
CA VAL A 140 -19.61 -10.71 -9.18
C VAL A 140 -19.40 -9.47 -8.30
N GLU A 141 -19.29 -9.66 -7.00
CA GLU A 141 -18.92 -8.60 -6.07
C GLU A 141 -17.44 -8.26 -6.25
N VAL A 142 -17.14 -6.99 -6.41
CA VAL A 142 -15.80 -6.45 -6.67
C VAL A 142 -15.49 -5.36 -5.66
N LYS A 143 -14.24 -5.33 -5.19
CA LYS A 143 -13.73 -4.31 -4.28
C LYS A 143 -12.43 -3.70 -4.78
N ALA A 144 -12.29 -2.41 -4.57
CA ALA A 144 -11.06 -1.67 -4.82
C ALA A 144 -10.80 -0.64 -3.72
N ARG A 145 -9.52 -0.38 -3.44
CA ARG A 145 -9.06 0.61 -2.47
C ARG A 145 -7.78 1.25 -3.03
N PRO A 146 -7.86 2.41 -3.67
CA PRO A 146 -6.68 3.21 -3.98
C PRO A 146 -6.08 3.79 -2.69
N ASP A 147 -4.78 4.00 -2.66
CA ASP A 147 -4.13 4.62 -1.51
C ASP A 147 -4.60 6.07 -1.33
N LEU A 148 -4.73 6.82 -2.43
CA LEU A 148 -5.24 8.20 -2.44
C LEU A 148 -6.40 8.35 -3.43
N ASP A 149 -7.55 8.77 -2.92
CA ASP A 149 -8.65 9.25 -3.74
C ASP A 149 -8.61 10.79 -3.81
N ASN A 150 -8.25 11.30 -4.97
CA ASN A 150 -8.24 12.72 -5.32
C ASN A 150 -9.35 13.07 -6.33
N TYR A 151 -10.44 12.29 -6.36
CA TYR A 151 -11.52 12.49 -7.33
C TYR A 151 -12.13 13.89 -7.25
N GLU A 152 -12.45 14.38 -6.05
CA GLU A 152 -13.13 15.66 -5.88
C GLU A 152 -12.25 16.84 -6.30
N SER A 153 -10.95 16.76 -6.08
CA SER A 153 -9.99 17.84 -6.37
C SER A 153 -9.41 17.78 -7.77
N HIS A 154 -9.09 16.57 -8.27
CA HIS A 154 -8.27 16.39 -9.47
C HIS A 154 -8.80 15.33 -10.44
N ARG A 155 -9.94 14.69 -10.18
CA ARG A 155 -10.43 13.54 -10.95
C ARG A 155 -9.38 12.43 -11.09
N THR A 156 -8.64 12.16 -10.01
CA THR A 156 -7.42 11.36 -10.03
C THR A 156 -7.43 10.30 -8.93
N LEU A 157 -6.86 9.15 -9.22
CA LEU A 157 -6.44 8.16 -8.23
C LEU A 157 -4.91 8.10 -8.20
N VAL A 158 -4.35 7.89 -7.00
CA VAL A 158 -2.90 7.70 -6.84
C VAL A 158 -2.65 6.45 -6.00
N ASP A 159 -1.68 5.67 -6.40
CA ASP A 159 -1.24 4.47 -5.70
C ASP A 159 0.23 4.62 -5.30
N ILE A 160 0.53 4.39 -4.03
CA ILE A 160 1.88 4.52 -3.48
C ILE A 160 2.63 3.21 -3.70
N LYS A 161 3.86 3.28 -4.17
CA LYS A 161 4.73 2.11 -4.34
C LYS A 161 6.09 2.35 -3.70
N SER A 162 6.36 1.63 -2.61
CA SER A 162 7.69 1.60 -2.04
C SER A 162 8.65 0.85 -2.97
N ARG A 163 9.86 1.41 -3.18
CA ARG A 163 10.84 0.89 -4.11
C ARG A 163 12.19 0.67 -3.44
N GLN A 164 12.95 -0.29 -3.93
CA GLN A 164 14.36 -0.44 -3.54
C GLN A 164 15.21 0.69 -4.13
N LYS A 165 16.38 0.91 -3.55
CA LYS A 165 17.34 1.92 -4.03
C LYS A 165 17.61 1.79 -5.54
N GLY A 166 17.47 2.89 -6.26
CA GLY A 166 17.66 2.97 -7.70
C GLY A 166 16.57 2.29 -8.53
N ALA A 167 15.43 1.93 -7.92
CA ALA A 167 14.31 1.28 -8.61
C ALA A 167 13.10 2.20 -8.84
N ALA A 168 13.15 3.46 -8.39
CA ALA A 168 12.07 4.42 -8.61
C ALA A 168 12.14 5.11 -9.98
N SER A 169 13.14 4.85 -10.84
CA SER A 169 13.17 5.42 -12.19
C SER A 169 11.98 4.92 -13.02
N VAL A 170 11.42 5.79 -13.86
CA VAL A 170 10.25 5.48 -14.71
C VAL A 170 10.49 4.25 -15.58
N GLU A 171 11.67 4.11 -16.17
CA GLU A 171 12.02 2.97 -17.01
C GLU A 171 11.98 1.64 -16.26
N LYS A 172 12.56 1.59 -15.05
CA LYS A 172 12.52 0.38 -14.20
C LYS A 172 11.11 0.11 -13.70
N TRP A 173 10.37 1.17 -13.37
CA TRP A 173 9.00 1.06 -12.95
C TRP A 173 8.11 0.45 -14.04
N LEU A 174 8.16 0.94 -15.28
CA LEU A 174 7.35 0.42 -16.37
C LEU A 174 7.57 -1.07 -16.63
N ARG A 175 8.81 -1.54 -16.52
CA ARG A 175 9.11 -2.97 -16.60
C ARG A 175 8.48 -3.75 -15.44
N ASP A 176 8.59 -3.26 -14.21
CA ASP A 176 8.03 -3.91 -13.04
C ASP A 176 6.49 -3.83 -13.03
N TRP A 177 5.92 -2.72 -13.50
CA TRP A 177 4.49 -2.51 -13.68
C TRP A 177 3.87 -3.60 -14.57
N TRP A 178 4.56 -3.95 -15.64
CA TRP A 178 4.17 -5.05 -16.52
C TRP A 178 4.38 -6.42 -15.87
N ASN A 179 5.57 -6.67 -15.32
CA ASN A 179 5.94 -7.97 -14.75
C ASN A 179 5.11 -8.35 -13.52
N TYR A 180 4.74 -7.38 -12.70
CA TYR A 180 3.89 -7.58 -11.52
C TYR A 180 2.41 -7.30 -11.77
N LYS A 181 2.02 -7.10 -13.03
CA LYS A 181 0.63 -6.87 -13.44
C LYS A 181 -0.09 -5.75 -12.67
N THR A 182 0.65 -4.73 -12.26
CA THR A 182 0.10 -3.61 -11.48
C THR A 182 -0.95 -2.83 -12.28
N TYR A 183 -0.98 -2.97 -13.61
CA TYR A 183 -2.04 -2.45 -14.48
C TYR A 183 -3.42 -3.02 -14.16
N ILE A 184 -3.51 -4.29 -13.70
CA ILE A 184 -4.78 -4.88 -13.25
C ILE A 184 -5.33 -4.14 -12.02
N GLN A 185 -4.45 -3.76 -11.10
CA GLN A 185 -4.84 -2.97 -9.92
C GLN A 185 -5.38 -1.60 -10.33
N ALA A 186 -4.65 -0.89 -11.18
CA ALA A 186 -5.06 0.43 -11.66
C ALA A 186 -6.37 0.35 -12.45
N GLY A 187 -6.48 -0.60 -13.39
CA GLY A 187 -7.69 -0.80 -14.18
C GLY A 187 -8.91 -1.13 -13.33
N LEU A 188 -8.75 -2.00 -12.32
CA LEU A 188 -9.85 -2.32 -11.40
C LEU A 188 -10.28 -1.12 -10.58
N GLN A 189 -9.33 -0.33 -10.05
CA GLN A 189 -9.64 0.86 -9.28
C GLN A 189 -10.39 1.89 -10.13
N LEU A 190 -9.93 2.16 -11.35
CA LEU A 190 -10.60 3.07 -12.29
C LEU A 190 -12.01 2.58 -12.64
N LEU A 191 -12.16 1.30 -12.96
CA LEU A 191 -13.45 0.69 -13.29
C LEU A 191 -14.44 0.79 -12.11
N VAL A 192 -13.99 0.48 -10.89
CA VAL A 192 -14.85 0.57 -9.70
C VAL A 192 -15.30 2.01 -9.47
N TRP A 193 -14.41 3.00 -9.64
CA TRP A 193 -14.76 4.42 -9.50
C TRP A 193 -15.71 4.90 -10.60
N GLU A 194 -15.49 4.51 -11.85
CA GLU A 194 -16.38 4.82 -12.98
C GLU A 194 -17.78 4.26 -12.74
N GLU A 195 -17.92 2.99 -12.38
CA GLU A 195 -19.20 2.33 -12.10
C GLU A 195 -19.94 2.94 -10.90
N MET A 196 -19.23 3.62 -10.00
CA MET A 196 -19.81 4.39 -8.90
C MET A 196 -20.19 5.83 -9.30
N GLY A 197 -20.07 6.21 -10.58
CA GLY A 197 -20.32 7.55 -11.07
C GLY A 197 -19.22 8.56 -10.74
N ARG A 198 -18.00 8.09 -10.48
CA ARG A 198 -16.81 8.88 -10.18
C ARG A 198 -15.70 8.62 -11.23
N PRO A 199 -15.93 8.89 -12.53
CA PRO A 199 -14.93 8.64 -13.56
C PRO A 199 -13.67 9.46 -13.32
N CYS A 200 -12.54 8.81 -13.19
CA CYS A 200 -11.24 9.45 -13.04
C CYS A 200 -10.56 9.63 -14.40
N GLU A 201 -10.00 10.82 -14.61
CA GLU A 201 -9.30 11.18 -15.86
C GLU A 201 -7.82 10.82 -15.81
N HIS A 202 -7.28 10.70 -14.59
CA HIS A 202 -5.85 10.49 -14.36
C HIS A 202 -5.61 9.39 -13.33
N TYR A 203 -4.50 8.68 -13.54
CA TYR A 203 -3.97 7.73 -12.58
C TYR A 203 -2.46 7.95 -12.42
N TYR A 204 -1.99 8.02 -11.18
CA TYR A 204 -0.57 8.16 -10.88
C TYR A 204 -0.07 7.06 -9.96
N TYR A 205 1.20 6.70 -10.15
CA TYR A 205 1.97 5.98 -9.14
C TYR A 205 2.91 6.95 -8.44
N LEU A 206 2.81 7.02 -7.11
CA LEU A 206 3.77 7.69 -6.26
C LEU A 206 4.86 6.70 -5.86
N LEU A 207 5.99 6.75 -6.54
CA LEU A 207 7.13 5.87 -6.27
C LEU A 207 8.02 6.50 -5.21
N VAL A 208 8.29 5.76 -4.11
CA VAL A 208 9.14 6.23 -3.01
C VAL A 208 10.24 5.21 -2.74
N GLU A 209 11.52 5.59 -2.87
CA GLU A 209 12.64 4.71 -2.53
C GLU A 209 12.82 4.56 -1.01
N ALA A 210 12.86 3.32 -0.53
CA ALA A 210 13.06 2.96 0.88
C ALA A 210 14.54 2.99 1.30
N ALA A 211 15.35 3.84 0.69
CA ALA A 211 16.77 4.01 1.01
C ALA A 211 17.28 5.37 0.53
N GLU A 212 18.31 5.87 1.19
CA GLU A 212 18.96 7.14 0.80
C GLU A 212 19.38 7.17 -0.68
N PRO A 213 19.09 8.28 -1.38
CA PRO A 213 18.58 9.56 -0.90
C PRO A 213 17.04 9.69 -0.86
N TYR A 214 16.28 8.59 -0.76
CA TYR A 214 14.81 8.56 -0.67
C TYR A 214 14.15 9.27 -1.87
N GLN A 215 14.51 8.86 -3.08
CA GLN A 215 13.99 9.46 -4.31
C GLN A 215 12.48 9.25 -4.43
N VAL A 216 11.80 10.28 -4.93
CA VAL A 216 10.36 10.27 -5.16
C VAL A 216 10.08 10.63 -6.61
N HIS A 217 9.17 9.87 -7.23
CA HIS A 217 8.69 10.16 -8.57
C HIS A 217 7.18 9.99 -8.65
N MET A 218 6.52 10.93 -9.33
CA MET A 218 5.13 10.78 -9.76
C MET A 218 5.13 10.27 -11.20
N VAL A 219 4.58 9.08 -11.42
CA VAL A 219 4.49 8.48 -12.75
C VAL A 219 3.03 8.51 -13.20
N TYR A 220 2.78 9.32 -14.23
CA TYR A 220 1.47 9.39 -14.87
C TYR A 220 1.22 8.13 -15.72
N MET A 221 0.03 7.56 -15.56
CA MET A 221 -0.48 6.50 -16.41
C MET A 221 -1.70 7.01 -17.15
N ASN A 222 -1.65 6.97 -18.48
CA ASN A 222 -2.82 7.29 -19.27
C ASN A 222 -3.89 6.21 -19.06
N ALA A 223 -5.09 6.61 -18.65
CA ALA A 223 -6.21 5.70 -18.44
C ALA A 223 -6.59 4.89 -19.69
N GLU A 224 -6.29 5.39 -20.90
CA GLU A 224 -6.49 4.66 -22.15
C GLU A 224 -5.51 3.48 -22.36
N LEU A 225 -4.42 3.44 -21.58
CA LEU A 225 -3.41 2.37 -21.63
C LEU A 225 -3.60 1.32 -20.54
N ILE A 226 -4.52 1.52 -19.62
CA ILE A 226 -4.86 0.62 -18.52
C ILE A 226 -6.15 -0.13 -18.84
#